data_b907aff777cc64f594c123cab628fc73
#
_entry.id   b907aff777cc64f594c123cab628fc73
#
_cell.length_a   1.000
_cell.length_b   1.000
_cell.length_c   1.000
_cell.angle_alpha   90.00
_cell.angle_beta   90.00
_cell.angle_gamma   90.00
#
_symmetry.space_group_name_H-M   'P 1'
#
loop_
_entity.id
_entity.type
_entity.pdbx_description
1 polymer ?
#
loop_
_entity_poly.entity_id
_entity_poly.type
_entity_poly.pdbx_seq_one_letter_code
_entity_poly.pdbx_strand_id
1 'polypeptide(L)'
;MAKRKNITTTQLALMTAAAVISLRGLPMMAQEELTMFFYIFFATFLFLIPAALVGAELGSAFASKGGGVYTWVKEAFNKHLGFTAIFLQWIQNVVWYPTVLGFAAASIAYMIGMPGLAQNGLFVGLFSIAMYWCATLVTLRGTSAISGITSKGFLIGTVLPGIVVIVMAVIWMAGGNPVALEHIPDTVSQVVNIDAAHHVHPRLFPHITGMSDIAFLAGILLLFADVEVHAVHAPELDKPQTQFPRAMFLAALISFGLFTLGALAVAIITPYDQINLQSGLFTTFQIVFDHYHIGWLSNVMGLLVAFGALAGVMSWISGPSRGLLWTAQEGVLPCFLQKTNKNGVQVNILVIQGCIVTLLSSLYIVMDDVSVAFFLLSALTVGLYLVMYMMMYAAGIRLRYTQPGLTRSYRVPGGNAGMWAVGGIGFLAVLFSFIVTFFPPSQLPVGSPATYTWLVVVGTLVFLSMPFIISFAMDRRKGANTTGSGK
;
A
#
# COMPACT_ATOMS: atom_id res chain seq x y z
N MET A 1 12.49 10.78 -33.21
CA MET A 1 11.80 10.89 -31.90
C MET A 1 10.39 10.36 -32.07
N ALA A 2 10.07 9.21 -31.49
CA ALA A 2 8.71 8.68 -31.51
C ALA A 2 7.80 9.68 -30.76
N LYS A 3 6.69 10.06 -31.37
CA LYS A 3 5.65 10.93 -30.76
C LYS A 3 5.20 10.24 -29.47
N ARG A 4 5.59 10.76 -28.29
CA ARG A 4 5.03 10.29 -27.01
C ARG A 4 3.52 10.45 -27.11
N LYS A 5 2.77 9.38 -26.86
CA LYS A 5 1.31 9.45 -26.77
C LYS A 5 0.97 10.35 -25.58
N ASN A 6 0.31 11.47 -25.82
CA ASN A 6 -0.15 12.34 -24.75
C ASN A 6 -1.22 11.61 -23.94
N ILE A 7 -1.03 11.56 -22.62
CA ILE A 7 -1.99 10.99 -21.68
C ILE A 7 -3.05 12.05 -21.36
N THR A 8 -4.32 11.66 -21.32
CA THR A 8 -5.39 12.57 -20.91
C THR A 8 -5.47 12.68 -19.38
N THR A 9 -6.06 13.78 -18.88
CA THR A 9 -6.32 13.98 -17.45
C THR A 9 -7.08 12.80 -16.84
N THR A 10 -8.12 12.31 -17.52
CA THR A 10 -8.93 11.18 -17.04
C THR A 10 -8.15 9.87 -17.02
N GLN A 11 -7.32 9.61 -18.04
CA GLN A 11 -6.47 8.41 -18.06
C GLN A 11 -5.50 8.41 -16.89
N LEU A 12 -4.82 9.54 -16.62
CA LEU A 12 -3.92 9.63 -15.47
C LEU A 12 -4.67 9.48 -14.15
N ALA A 13 -5.85 10.08 -14.00
CA ALA A 13 -6.67 9.92 -12.81
C ALA A 13 -7.07 8.45 -12.55
N LEU A 14 -7.51 7.74 -13.61
CA LEU A 14 -7.87 6.33 -13.51
C LEU A 14 -6.66 5.44 -13.23
N MET A 15 -5.50 5.73 -13.84
CA MET A 15 -4.25 5.00 -13.53
C MET A 15 -3.86 5.18 -12.06
N THR A 16 -3.94 6.40 -11.54
CA THR A 16 -3.62 6.69 -10.13
C THR A 16 -4.63 6.04 -9.18
N ALA A 17 -5.93 6.14 -9.46
CA ALA A 17 -6.96 5.47 -8.68
C ALA A 17 -6.76 3.94 -8.69
N ALA A 18 -6.37 3.36 -9.82
CA ALA A 18 -6.08 1.94 -9.95
C ALA A 18 -4.88 1.46 -9.11
N ALA A 19 -3.90 2.32 -8.86
CA ALA A 19 -2.78 1.99 -7.99
C ALA A 19 -3.14 2.07 -6.51
N VAL A 20 -3.99 3.04 -6.14
CA VAL A 20 -4.40 3.31 -4.76
C VAL A 20 -5.49 2.34 -4.30
N ILE A 21 -6.50 2.04 -5.15
CA ILE A 21 -7.68 1.29 -4.74
C ILE A 21 -7.37 -0.19 -4.52
N SER A 22 -7.61 -0.66 -3.29
CA SER A 22 -7.53 -2.07 -2.91
C SER A 22 -8.68 -2.45 -1.97
N LEU A 23 -9.43 -3.49 -2.33
CA LEU A 23 -10.55 -3.98 -1.52
C LEU A 23 -10.11 -4.58 -0.18
N ARG A 24 -8.84 -4.96 -0.06
CA ARG A 24 -8.22 -5.50 1.15
C ARG A 24 -8.40 -4.62 2.39
N GLY A 25 -8.47 -3.31 2.19
CA GLY A 25 -8.56 -2.37 3.30
C GLY A 25 -9.99 -2.09 3.79
N LEU A 26 -11.01 -2.52 3.06
CA LEU A 26 -12.40 -2.21 3.43
C LEU A 26 -12.80 -2.75 4.81
N PRO A 27 -12.44 -4.00 5.19
CA PRO A 27 -12.76 -4.50 6.53
C PRO A 27 -12.08 -3.70 7.65
N MET A 28 -10.83 -3.30 7.51
CA MET A 28 -10.11 -2.50 8.49
C MET A 28 -10.77 -1.12 8.68
N MET A 29 -11.19 -0.47 7.60
CA MET A 29 -11.94 0.78 7.69
C MET A 29 -13.31 0.58 8.31
N ALA A 30 -13.99 -0.54 7.99
CA ALA A 30 -15.30 -0.85 8.53
C ALA A 30 -15.29 -1.09 10.05
N GLN A 31 -14.20 -1.62 10.60
CA GLN A 31 -14.01 -1.74 12.07
C GLN A 31 -13.93 -0.39 12.78
N GLU A 32 -13.62 0.68 12.06
CA GLU A 32 -13.65 2.04 12.60
C GLU A 32 -15.04 2.67 12.57
N GLU A 33 -16.05 1.95 12.08
CA GLU A 33 -17.43 2.44 11.96
C GLU A 33 -17.50 3.85 11.33
N LEU A 34 -18.25 4.80 11.91
CA LEU A 34 -18.32 6.15 11.37
C LEU A 34 -17.03 6.96 11.55
N THR A 35 -16.11 6.57 12.44
CA THR A 35 -14.79 7.22 12.53
C THR A 35 -13.92 6.99 11.30
N MET A 36 -14.26 5.99 10.45
CA MET A 36 -13.62 5.80 9.16
C MET A 36 -13.62 7.08 8.31
N PHE A 37 -14.65 7.92 8.39
CA PHE A 37 -14.70 9.19 7.67
C PHE A 37 -13.54 10.11 8.05
N PHE A 38 -13.22 10.18 9.34
CA PHE A 38 -12.08 10.95 9.84
C PHE A 38 -10.76 10.40 9.27
N TYR A 39 -10.53 9.09 9.33
CA TYR A 39 -9.30 8.48 8.86
C TYR A 39 -9.13 8.57 7.33
N ILE A 40 -10.20 8.34 6.58
CA ILE A 40 -10.19 8.44 5.13
C ILE A 40 -9.97 9.90 4.70
N PHE A 41 -10.59 10.86 5.40
CA PHE A 41 -10.35 12.28 5.18
C PHE A 41 -8.89 12.65 5.46
N PHE A 42 -8.34 12.22 6.61
CA PHE A 42 -6.94 12.43 6.95
C PHE A 42 -6.01 11.87 5.86
N ALA A 43 -6.20 10.60 5.50
CA ALA A 43 -5.38 9.94 4.48
C ALA A 43 -5.48 10.65 3.11
N THR A 44 -6.66 11.11 2.72
CA THR A 44 -6.85 11.78 1.41
C THR A 44 -6.23 13.16 1.39
N PHE A 45 -6.55 14.02 2.37
CA PHE A 45 -6.22 15.45 2.32
C PHE A 45 -4.86 15.78 2.90
N LEU A 46 -4.41 15.06 3.93
CA LEU A 46 -3.14 15.33 4.59
C LEU A 46 -1.99 14.44 4.09
N PHE A 47 -2.30 13.36 3.34
CA PHE A 47 -1.29 12.47 2.81
C PHE A 47 -1.35 12.32 1.28
N LEU A 48 -2.43 11.77 0.70
CA LEU A 48 -2.54 11.46 -0.73
C LEU A 48 -2.33 12.70 -1.61
N ILE A 49 -3.06 13.79 -1.35
CA ILE A 49 -2.95 15.02 -2.15
C ILE A 49 -1.57 15.65 -2.02
N PRO A 50 -0.99 15.88 -0.83
CA PRO A 50 0.39 16.35 -0.71
C PRO A 50 1.41 15.46 -1.41
N ALA A 51 1.31 14.13 -1.27
CA ALA A 51 2.21 13.18 -1.93
C ALA A 51 2.14 13.30 -3.45
N ALA A 52 0.92 13.38 -4.00
CA ALA A 52 0.70 13.54 -5.43
C ALA A 52 1.30 14.84 -5.97
N LEU A 53 1.07 15.97 -5.29
CA LEU A 53 1.53 17.30 -5.74
C LEU A 53 3.06 17.42 -5.67
N VAL A 54 3.69 16.97 -4.57
CA VAL A 54 5.15 16.99 -4.44
C VAL A 54 5.78 15.98 -5.39
N GLY A 55 5.24 14.77 -5.47
CA GLY A 55 5.69 13.74 -6.41
C GLY A 55 5.62 14.19 -7.87
N ALA A 56 4.57 14.95 -8.24
CA ALA A 56 4.45 15.52 -9.58
C ALA A 56 5.53 16.54 -9.89
N GLU A 57 5.82 17.44 -8.96
CA GLU A 57 6.90 18.40 -9.17
C GLU A 57 8.24 17.72 -9.35
N LEU A 58 8.55 16.74 -8.50
CA LEU A 58 9.78 15.96 -8.58
C LEU A 58 9.83 15.10 -9.84
N GLY A 59 8.75 14.39 -10.16
CA GLY A 59 8.63 13.57 -11.37
C GLY A 59 8.78 14.38 -12.65
N SER A 60 8.19 15.58 -12.71
CA SER A 60 8.32 16.47 -13.85
C SER A 60 9.72 17.07 -13.99
N ALA A 61 10.39 17.36 -12.87
CA ALA A 61 11.72 17.94 -12.87
C ALA A 61 12.80 16.95 -13.35
N PHE A 62 12.64 15.67 -13.03
CA PHE A 62 13.63 14.63 -13.34
C PHE A 62 13.16 13.57 -14.35
N ALA A 63 12.13 13.87 -15.14
CA ALA A 63 11.57 12.93 -16.11
C ALA A 63 12.59 12.35 -17.11
N SER A 64 13.62 13.11 -17.48
CA SER A 64 14.69 12.69 -18.40
C SER A 64 15.73 11.77 -17.74
N LYS A 65 15.90 11.81 -16.42
CA LYS A 65 16.93 11.05 -15.69
C LYS A 65 16.47 9.65 -15.29
N GLY A 66 15.16 9.41 -15.20
CA GLY A 66 14.61 8.15 -14.65
C GLY A 66 14.92 7.96 -13.17
N GLY A 67 14.72 6.74 -12.65
CA GLY A 67 15.10 6.36 -11.28
C GLY A 67 14.11 6.76 -10.18
N GLY A 68 13.05 7.53 -10.47
CA GLY A 68 12.00 7.88 -9.52
C GLY A 68 12.54 8.50 -8.23
N VAL A 69 12.08 7.98 -7.08
CA VAL A 69 12.45 8.49 -5.75
C VAL A 69 13.96 8.45 -5.49
N TYR A 70 14.68 7.49 -6.07
CA TYR A 70 16.15 7.46 -5.99
C TYR A 70 16.76 8.76 -6.48
N THR A 71 16.40 9.17 -7.69
CA THR A 71 16.93 10.38 -8.32
C THR A 71 16.52 11.64 -7.56
N TRP A 72 15.28 11.72 -7.10
CA TRP A 72 14.77 12.88 -6.37
C TRP A 72 15.55 13.13 -5.08
N VAL A 73 15.75 12.09 -4.29
CA VAL A 73 16.45 12.18 -3.01
C VAL A 73 17.97 12.32 -3.22
N LYS A 74 18.55 11.63 -4.21
CA LYS A 74 19.98 11.76 -4.58
C LYS A 74 20.32 13.20 -4.96
N GLU A 75 19.52 13.83 -5.82
CA GLU A 75 19.75 15.20 -6.29
C GLU A 75 19.50 16.25 -5.19
N ALA A 76 18.61 15.95 -4.25
CA ALA A 76 18.35 16.82 -3.10
C ALA A 76 19.46 16.75 -2.05
N PHE A 77 19.98 15.56 -1.78
CA PHE A 77 20.90 15.30 -0.66
C PHE A 77 22.21 14.66 -1.12
N ASN A 78 22.21 13.35 -1.32
CA ASN A 78 23.37 12.58 -1.76
C ASN A 78 22.97 11.17 -2.24
N LYS A 79 23.96 10.45 -2.80
CA LYS A 79 23.77 9.12 -3.37
C LYS A 79 23.31 8.06 -2.35
N HIS A 80 23.81 8.12 -1.12
CA HIS A 80 23.45 7.14 -0.08
C HIS A 80 22.00 7.30 0.38
N LEU A 81 21.53 8.53 0.59
CA LEU A 81 20.13 8.80 0.91
C LEU A 81 19.20 8.48 -0.27
N GLY A 82 19.64 8.75 -1.51
CA GLY A 82 18.90 8.31 -2.70
C GLY A 82 18.73 6.79 -2.71
N PHE A 83 19.81 6.04 -2.45
CA PHE A 83 19.73 4.59 -2.35
C PHE A 83 18.83 4.13 -1.18
N THR A 84 18.91 4.78 -0.03
CA THR A 84 18.03 4.49 1.10
C THR A 84 16.56 4.64 0.70
N ALA A 85 16.19 5.72 0.02
CA ALA A 85 14.82 5.97 -0.41
C ALA A 85 14.27 4.88 -1.34
N ILE A 86 15.01 4.48 -2.37
CA ILE A 86 14.57 3.43 -3.30
C ILE A 86 14.60 2.04 -2.66
N PHE A 87 15.55 1.79 -1.74
CA PHE A 87 15.59 0.56 -0.99
C PHE A 87 14.33 0.42 -0.11
N LEU A 88 13.93 1.50 0.57
CA LEU A 88 12.72 1.52 1.38
C LEU A 88 11.46 1.31 0.54
N GLN A 89 11.38 1.94 -0.64
CA GLN A 89 10.27 1.72 -1.58
C GLN A 89 10.23 0.26 -2.06
N TRP A 90 11.36 -0.38 -2.28
CA TRP A 90 11.42 -1.78 -2.65
C TRP A 90 11.08 -2.71 -1.50
N ILE A 91 11.72 -2.56 -0.33
CA ILE A 91 11.57 -3.49 0.78
C ILE A 91 10.18 -3.42 1.41
N GLN A 92 9.54 -2.22 1.45
CA GLN A 92 8.16 -2.13 1.91
C GLN A 92 7.22 -2.97 1.04
N ASN A 93 7.41 -2.98 -0.30
CA ASN A 93 6.65 -3.86 -1.18
C ASN A 93 6.90 -5.34 -0.88
N VAL A 94 8.16 -5.71 -0.57
CA VAL A 94 8.50 -7.09 -0.20
C VAL A 94 7.76 -7.53 1.06
N VAL A 95 7.64 -6.64 2.06
CA VAL A 95 6.87 -6.87 3.30
C VAL A 95 5.36 -6.85 3.04
N TRP A 96 4.91 -6.07 2.06
CA TRP A 96 3.50 -5.96 1.68
C TRP A 96 2.94 -7.20 0.98
N TYR A 97 3.73 -7.94 0.18
CA TYR A 97 3.22 -9.10 -0.58
C TYR A 97 2.52 -10.15 0.27
N PRO A 98 3.02 -10.59 1.42
CA PRO A 98 2.29 -11.52 2.28
C PRO A 98 0.89 -11.05 2.65
N THR A 99 0.69 -9.74 2.87
CA THR A 99 -0.64 -9.22 3.24
C THR A 99 -1.66 -9.34 2.10
N VAL A 100 -1.26 -9.05 0.87
CA VAL A 100 -2.14 -9.22 -0.31
C VAL A 100 -2.37 -10.67 -0.64
N LEU A 101 -1.34 -11.51 -0.48
CA LEU A 101 -1.46 -12.94 -0.72
C LEU A 101 -2.30 -13.63 0.34
N GLY A 102 -2.25 -13.17 1.62
CA GLY A 102 -3.15 -13.60 2.66
C GLY A 102 -4.62 -13.25 2.35
N PHE A 103 -4.87 -12.05 1.86
CA PHE A 103 -6.19 -11.67 1.37
C PHE A 103 -6.64 -12.51 0.16
N ALA A 104 -5.72 -12.83 -0.76
CA ALA A 104 -6.02 -13.75 -1.87
C ALA A 104 -6.29 -15.17 -1.38
N ALA A 105 -5.59 -15.64 -0.35
CA ALA A 105 -5.86 -16.95 0.28
C ALA A 105 -7.27 -16.99 0.88
N ALA A 106 -7.68 -15.94 1.60
CA ALA A 106 -9.05 -15.81 2.10
C ALA A 106 -10.07 -15.83 0.94
N SER A 107 -9.79 -15.10 -0.15
CA SER A 107 -10.64 -15.12 -1.35
C SER A 107 -10.85 -16.52 -1.91
N ILE A 108 -9.77 -17.32 -2.01
CA ILE A 108 -9.82 -18.70 -2.49
C ILE A 108 -10.56 -19.61 -1.51
N ALA A 109 -10.39 -19.42 -0.19
CA ALA A 109 -11.13 -20.17 0.81
C ALA A 109 -12.66 -20.02 0.64
N TYR A 110 -13.11 -18.80 0.40
CA TYR A 110 -14.53 -18.53 0.11
C TYR A 110 -14.95 -19.05 -1.27
N MET A 111 -14.09 -18.93 -2.29
CA MET A 111 -14.35 -19.47 -3.63
C MET A 111 -14.65 -20.99 -3.60
N ILE A 112 -13.90 -21.75 -2.79
CA ILE A 112 -14.09 -23.21 -2.69
C ILE A 112 -15.13 -23.63 -1.64
N GLY A 113 -15.82 -22.67 -1.01
CA GLY A 113 -16.84 -22.94 0.01
C GLY A 113 -16.28 -23.42 1.36
N MET A 114 -15.03 -23.14 1.66
CA MET A 114 -14.36 -23.51 2.91
C MET A 114 -13.84 -22.28 3.67
N PRO A 115 -14.70 -21.39 4.15
CA PRO A 115 -14.31 -20.08 4.73
C PRO A 115 -13.39 -20.25 5.96
N GLY A 116 -13.48 -21.34 6.71
CA GLY A 116 -12.58 -21.63 7.82
C GLY A 116 -11.10 -21.70 7.45
N LEU A 117 -10.76 -21.99 6.20
CA LEU A 117 -9.38 -21.95 5.72
C LEU A 117 -8.78 -20.53 5.73
N ALA A 118 -9.59 -19.50 5.66
CA ALA A 118 -9.12 -18.12 5.74
C ALA A 118 -8.46 -17.79 7.10
N GLN A 119 -8.81 -18.50 8.16
CA GLN A 119 -8.24 -18.39 9.50
C GLN A 119 -7.16 -19.47 9.78
N ASN A 120 -6.89 -20.36 8.84
CA ASN A 120 -5.88 -21.38 8.99
C ASN A 120 -4.52 -20.83 8.54
N GLY A 121 -3.64 -20.53 9.50
CA GLY A 121 -2.32 -19.95 9.24
C GLY A 121 -1.44 -20.81 8.32
N LEU A 122 -1.51 -22.14 8.43
CA LEU A 122 -0.78 -23.06 7.54
C LEU A 122 -1.25 -22.92 6.08
N PHE A 123 -2.57 -22.88 5.84
CA PHE A 123 -3.13 -22.68 4.51
C PHE A 123 -2.73 -21.31 3.96
N VAL A 124 -2.93 -20.24 4.72
CA VAL A 124 -2.63 -18.86 4.30
C VAL A 124 -1.13 -18.69 4.00
N GLY A 125 -0.26 -19.21 4.86
CA GLY A 125 1.19 -19.15 4.68
C GLY A 125 1.68 -19.91 3.46
N LEU A 126 1.29 -21.18 3.31
CA LEU A 126 1.70 -22.00 2.17
C LEU A 126 1.14 -21.49 0.85
N PHE A 127 -0.12 -21.06 0.83
CA PHE A 127 -0.73 -20.43 -0.34
C PHE A 127 0.04 -19.18 -0.75
N SER A 128 0.35 -18.30 0.21
CA SER A 128 1.10 -17.06 -0.04
C SER A 128 2.46 -17.35 -0.66
N ILE A 129 3.22 -18.30 -0.11
CA ILE A 129 4.52 -18.69 -0.63
C ILE A 129 4.39 -19.23 -2.06
N ALA A 130 3.50 -20.21 -2.28
CA ALA A 130 3.31 -20.84 -3.59
C ALA A 130 2.90 -19.81 -4.67
N MET A 131 1.91 -18.97 -4.36
CA MET A 131 1.41 -17.99 -5.32
C MET A 131 2.40 -16.87 -5.60
N TYR A 132 3.23 -16.48 -4.61
CA TYR A 132 4.30 -15.52 -4.85
C TYR A 132 5.34 -16.05 -5.85
N TRP A 133 5.79 -17.28 -5.68
CA TRP A 133 6.73 -17.89 -6.62
C TRP A 133 6.12 -18.10 -8.01
N CYS A 134 4.84 -18.50 -8.10
CA CYS A 134 4.12 -18.56 -9.37
C CYS A 134 4.08 -17.20 -10.07
N ALA A 135 3.72 -16.13 -9.34
CA ALA A 135 3.70 -14.76 -9.85
C ALA A 135 5.09 -14.30 -10.30
N THR A 136 6.14 -14.65 -9.56
CA THR A 136 7.54 -14.38 -9.93
C THR A 136 7.92 -15.08 -11.22
N LEU A 137 7.60 -16.37 -11.39
CA LEU A 137 7.86 -17.13 -12.62
C LEU A 137 7.16 -16.52 -13.84
N VAL A 138 5.92 -16.05 -13.68
CA VAL A 138 5.20 -15.33 -14.74
C VAL A 138 5.89 -13.99 -15.04
N THR A 139 6.32 -13.27 -14.02
CA THR A 139 7.02 -11.98 -14.15
C THR A 139 8.35 -12.13 -14.93
N LEU A 140 9.07 -13.23 -14.77
CA LEU A 140 10.29 -13.53 -15.52
C LEU A 140 10.08 -13.67 -17.05
N ARG A 141 8.83 -13.87 -17.50
CA ARG A 141 8.49 -13.87 -18.94
C ARG A 141 8.44 -12.47 -19.55
N GLY A 142 8.51 -11.43 -18.73
CA GLY A 142 8.58 -10.03 -19.16
C GLY A 142 7.26 -9.25 -19.02
N THR A 143 7.36 -7.94 -19.17
CA THR A 143 6.24 -6.99 -18.90
C THR A 143 5.05 -7.15 -19.85
N SER A 144 5.26 -7.60 -21.08
CA SER A 144 4.17 -7.83 -22.04
C SER A 144 3.23 -8.96 -21.59
N ALA A 145 3.76 -9.97 -20.90
CA ALA A 145 2.97 -11.07 -20.37
C ALA A 145 2.08 -10.63 -19.20
N ILE A 146 2.52 -9.62 -18.44
CA ILE A 146 1.84 -9.17 -17.22
C ILE A 146 0.76 -8.13 -17.54
N SER A 147 1.00 -7.22 -18.48
CA SER A 147 0.14 -6.04 -18.70
C SER A 147 -1.34 -6.37 -18.99
N GLY A 148 -1.60 -7.44 -19.76
CA GLY A 148 -2.95 -7.90 -20.04
C GLY A 148 -3.66 -8.51 -18.83
N ILE A 149 -2.91 -9.22 -17.97
CA ILE A 149 -3.45 -9.85 -16.76
C ILE A 149 -3.78 -8.78 -15.73
N THR A 150 -2.87 -7.81 -15.52
CA THR A 150 -3.03 -6.76 -14.49
C THR A 150 -4.19 -5.83 -14.80
N SER A 151 -4.35 -5.40 -16.05
CA SER A 151 -5.47 -4.53 -16.43
C SER A 151 -6.83 -5.20 -16.26
N LYS A 152 -6.96 -6.47 -16.69
CA LYS A 152 -8.20 -7.25 -16.50
C LYS A 152 -8.44 -7.56 -15.04
N GLY A 153 -7.39 -7.93 -14.30
CA GLY A 153 -7.48 -8.22 -12.87
C GLY A 153 -7.98 -7.02 -12.07
N PHE A 154 -7.48 -5.83 -12.34
CA PHE A 154 -7.97 -4.62 -11.69
C PHE A 154 -9.46 -4.37 -11.99
N LEU A 155 -9.86 -4.40 -13.27
CA LEU A 155 -11.24 -4.09 -13.64
C LEU A 155 -12.23 -5.13 -13.09
N ILE A 156 -11.93 -6.41 -13.29
CA ILE A 156 -12.86 -7.51 -12.97
C ILE A 156 -12.72 -7.94 -11.51
N GLY A 157 -11.51 -7.88 -10.95
CA GLY A 157 -11.21 -8.39 -9.62
C GLY A 157 -11.18 -7.34 -8.51
N THR A 158 -11.21 -6.04 -8.85
CA THR A 158 -11.22 -4.96 -7.85
C THR A 158 -12.40 -4.02 -8.06
N VAL A 159 -12.53 -3.43 -9.25
CA VAL A 159 -13.58 -2.42 -9.50
C VAL A 159 -14.97 -3.05 -9.45
N LEU A 160 -15.18 -4.18 -10.15
CA LEU A 160 -16.47 -4.85 -10.19
C LEU A 160 -16.93 -5.33 -8.81
N PRO A 161 -16.14 -6.09 -8.01
CA PRO A 161 -16.55 -6.46 -6.66
C PRO A 161 -16.74 -5.26 -5.73
N GLY A 162 -15.95 -4.18 -5.89
CA GLY A 162 -16.11 -2.94 -5.13
C GLY A 162 -17.44 -2.25 -5.42
N ILE A 163 -17.89 -2.23 -6.66
CA ILE A 163 -19.22 -1.72 -7.03
C ILE A 163 -20.31 -2.65 -6.49
N VAL A 164 -20.12 -3.97 -6.61
CA VAL A 164 -21.09 -4.96 -6.14
C VAL A 164 -21.35 -4.79 -4.64
N VAL A 165 -20.33 -4.66 -3.79
CA VAL A 165 -20.54 -4.51 -2.34
C VAL A 165 -21.31 -3.23 -2.01
N ILE A 166 -21.07 -2.12 -2.71
CA ILE A 166 -21.81 -0.87 -2.53
C ILE A 166 -23.28 -1.03 -2.93
N VAL A 167 -23.54 -1.64 -4.10
CA VAL A 167 -24.91 -1.90 -4.56
C VAL A 167 -25.65 -2.83 -3.60
N MET A 168 -24.97 -3.85 -3.08
CA MET A 168 -25.55 -4.77 -2.09
C MET A 168 -25.99 -4.04 -0.82
N ALA A 169 -25.20 -3.08 -0.32
CA ALA A 169 -25.59 -2.29 0.85
C ALA A 169 -26.84 -1.44 0.58
N VAL A 170 -26.97 -0.86 -0.61
CA VAL A 170 -28.18 -0.13 -1.02
C VAL A 170 -29.38 -1.06 -1.07
N ILE A 171 -29.25 -2.25 -1.67
CA ILE A 171 -30.32 -3.25 -1.74
C ILE A 171 -30.70 -3.73 -0.34
N TRP A 172 -29.71 -3.98 0.54
CA TRP A 172 -29.89 -4.40 1.92
C TRP A 172 -30.74 -3.42 2.70
N MET A 173 -30.38 -2.14 2.66
CA MET A 173 -31.15 -1.06 3.33
C MET A 173 -32.54 -0.86 2.71
N ALA A 174 -32.65 -0.91 1.38
CA ALA A 174 -33.93 -0.77 0.68
C ALA A 174 -34.89 -1.93 0.99
N GLY A 175 -34.37 -3.11 1.29
CA GLY A 175 -35.12 -4.28 1.75
C GLY A 175 -35.58 -4.20 3.21
N GLY A 176 -35.25 -3.14 3.96
CA GLY A 176 -35.58 -2.99 5.37
C GLY A 176 -34.83 -3.94 6.30
N ASN A 177 -33.68 -4.46 5.86
CA ASN A 177 -32.86 -5.34 6.68
C ASN A 177 -32.15 -4.54 7.79
N PRO A 178 -31.80 -5.19 8.93
CA PRO A 178 -31.14 -4.51 10.05
C PRO A 178 -29.76 -3.97 9.65
N VAL A 179 -29.47 -2.76 10.10
CA VAL A 179 -28.18 -2.12 9.90
C VAL A 179 -27.25 -2.54 11.06
N ALA A 180 -26.15 -3.19 10.75
CA ALA A 180 -25.25 -3.76 11.75
C ALA A 180 -24.59 -2.70 12.66
N LEU A 181 -24.41 -1.46 12.18
CA LEU A 181 -23.93 -0.31 12.97
C LEU A 181 -24.82 0.05 14.18
N GLU A 182 -26.07 -0.40 14.22
CA GLU A 182 -27.02 -0.09 15.29
C GLU A 182 -27.06 -1.17 16.37
N HIS A 183 -26.43 -2.33 16.15
CA HIS A 183 -26.56 -3.51 17.01
C HIS A 183 -25.18 -4.13 17.30
N ILE A 184 -24.38 -3.46 18.13
CA ILE A 184 -23.10 -4.03 18.57
C ILE A 184 -23.34 -4.78 19.88
N PRO A 185 -23.06 -6.10 19.95
CA PRO A 185 -23.27 -6.88 21.16
C PRO A 185 -22.39 -6.39 22.32
N ASP A 186 -22.96 -6.28 23.53
CA ASP A 186 -22.23 -5.89 24.75
C ASP A 186 -21.01 -6.79 25.04
N THR A 187 -21.01 -8.01 24.54
CA THR A 187 -19.90 -8.96 24.67
C THR A 187 -18.62 -8.50 23.94
N VAL A 188 -18.74 -7.71 22.89
CA VAL A 188 -17.59 -7.20 22.13
C VAL A 188 -16.84 -6.13 22.90
N SER A 189 -17.54 -5.26 23.61
CA SER A 189 -16.94 -4.22 24.44
C SER A 189 -16.07 -4.76 25.58
N GLN A 190 -16.33 -5.98 26.06
CA GLN A 190 -15.54 -6.64 27.11
C GLN A 190 -14.27 -7.30 26.59
N VAL A 191 -14.26 -7.77 25.34
CA VAL A 191 -13.12 -8.50 24.73
C VAL A 191 -12.10 -7.56 24.13
N VAL A 192 -12.55 -6.41 23.58
CA VAL A 192 -11.71 -5.50 22.76
C VAL A 192 -11.39 -4.19 23.48
N ASN A 193 -11.78 -4.04 24.74
CA ASN A 193 -11.56 -2.83 25.57
C ASN A 193 -12.09 -1.54 24.92
N ILE A 194 -13.11 -1.67 24.06
CA ILE A 194 -13.78 -0.55 23.42
C ILE A 194 -14.77 0.03 24.43
N ASP A 195 -14.72 1.33 24.65
CA ASP A 195 -15.69 2.03 25.49
C ASP A 195 -17.12 1.73 25.00
N ALA A 196 -17.95 1.14 25.84
CA ALA A 196 -19.35 0.81 25.50
C ALA A 196 -20.12 2.03 24.97
N ALA A 197 -19.77 3.25 25.41
CA ALA A 197 -20.31 4.50 24.88
C ALA A 197 -19.91 4.76 23.42
N HIS A 198 -18.82 4.17 22.91
CA HIS A 198 -18.40 4.29 21.51
C HIS A 198 -19.36 3.57 20.56
N HIS A 199 -19.94 2.45 21.01
CA HIS A 199 -20.84 1.62 20.21
C HIS A 199 -22.32 2.04 20.30
N VAL A 200 -22.72 2.64 21.43
CA VAL A 200 -24.10 3.10 21.60
C VAL A 200 -24.41 4.35 20.78
N HIS A 201 -23.38 5.15 20.48
CA HIS A 201 -23.51 6.37 19.68
C HIS A 201 -22.35 6.45 18.69
N PRO A 202 -22.50 5.97 17.45
CA PRO A 202 -21.46 6.03 16.43
C PRO A 202 -20.93 7.46 16.27
N ARG A 203 -19.61 7.64 16.44
CA ARG A 203 -18.95 8.95 16.42
C ARG A 203 -18.25 9.15 15.08
N LEU A 204 -18.27 10.38 14.56
CA LEU A 204 -17.49 10.76 13.36
C LEU A 204 -16.02 11.01 13.67
N PHE A 205 -15.66 11.24 14.92
CA PHE A 205 -14.29 11.48 15.38
C PHE A 205 -13.87 10.40 16.36
N PRO A 206 -12.63 9.89 16.26
CA PRO A 206 -12.14 8.86 17.18
C PRO A 206 -12.11 9.37 18.61
N HIS A 207 -12.47 8.50 19.55
CA HIS A 207 -12.25 8.75 20.97
C HIS A 207 -10.84 8.34 21.32
N ILE A 208 -9.97 9.31 21.55
CA ILE A 208 -8.55 9.08 21.76
C ILE A 208 -8.25 9.10 23.24
N THR A 209 -8.05 7.94 23.84
CA THR A 209 -7.51 7.76 25.20
C THR A 209 -6.00 7.45 25.14
N GLY A 210 -5.56 6.86 24.02
CA GLY A 210 -4.17 6.51 23.76
C GLY A 210 -3.87 6.36 22.26
N MET A 211 -2.60 6.16 21.92
CA MET A 211 -2.18 5.99 20.53
C MET A 211 -2.71 4.69 19.89
N SER A 212 -3.02 3.69 20.69
CA SER A 212 -3.59 2.42 20.23
C SER A 212 -4.97 2.58 19.61
N ASP A 213 -5.77 3.58 20.05
CA ASP A 213 -7.11 3.82 19.53
C ASP A 213 -7.13 4.34 18.10
N ILE A 214 -6.01 4.91 17.66
CA ILE A 214 -5.84 5.44 16.30
C ILE A 214 -4.82 4.64 15.48
N ALA A 215 -4.42 3.44 15.94
CA ALA A 215 -3.37 2.65 15.29
C ALA A 215 -3.74 2.22 13.87
N PHE A 216 -5.03 2.01 13.57
CA PHE A 216 -5.50 1.71 12.21
C PHE A 216 -5.25 2.84 11.21
N LEU A 217 -5.07 4.09 11.66
CA LEU A 217 -4.70 5.20 10.78
C LEU A 217 -3.46 4.86 9.93
N ALA A 218 -2.45 4.24 10.52
CA ALA A 218 -1.24 3.84 9.80
C ALA A 218 -1.57 2.85 8.66
N GLY A 219 -2.36 1.82 8.94
CA GLY A 219 -2.82 0.86 7.94
C GLY A 219 -3.69 1.51 6.86
N ILE A 220 -4.56 2.45 7.23
CA ILE A 220 -5.40 3.19 6.29
C ILE A 220 -4.54 4.10 5.39
N LEU A 221 -3.50 4.77 5.93
CA LEU A 221 -2.58 5.54 5.10
C LEU A 221 -1.89 4.68 4.04
N LEU A 222 -1.51 3.44 4.36
CA LEU A 222 -0.92 2.54 3.37
C LEU A 222 -1.82 2.32 2.15
N LEU A 223 -3.15 2.30 2.35
CA LEU A 223 -4.10 2.12 1.26
C LEU A 223 -4.18 3.33 0.33
N PHE A 224 -3.76 4.51 0.79
CA PHE A 224 -3.70 5.75 0.00
C PHE A 224 -2.29 6.06 -0.53
N ALA A 225 -1.32 5.19 -0.28
CA ALA A 225 0.05 5.33 -0.77
C ALA A 225 0.17 5.02 -2.28
N ASP A 226 1.39 5.03 -2.82
CA ASP A 226 1.75 4.69 -4.20
C ASP A 226 1.39 5.72 -5.27
N VAL A 227 0.86 6.87 -4.91
CA VAL A 227 0.50 7.94 -5.86
C VAL A 227 1.72 8.53 -6.58
N GLU A 228 2.87 8.56 -5.94
CA GLU A 228 4.12 9.09 -6.50
C GLU A 228 4.64 8.25 -7.68
N VAL A 229 4.27 6.97 -7.75
CA VAL A 229 4.65 6.08 -8.86
C VAL A 229 4.13 6.63 -10.21
N HIS A 230 2.95 7.27 -10.22
CA HIS A 230 2.34 7.87 -11.41
C HIS A 230 2.78 9.33 -11.66
N ALA A 231 3.47 9.96 -10.70
CA ALA A 231 3.99 11.32 -10.87
C ALA A 231 5.01 11.43 -12.02
N VAL A 232 5.68 10.34 -12.36
CA VAL A 232 6.59 10.26 -13.51
C VAL A 232 5.91 10.52 -14.86
N HIS A 233 4.57 10.41 -14.91
CA HIS A 233 3.77 10.70 -16.11
C HIS A 233 3.35 12.17 -16.24
N ALA A 234 3.62 13.03 -15.25
CA ALA A 234 3.27 14.44 -15.32
C ALA A 234 3.78 15.14 -16.60
N PRO A 235 5.01 14.87 -17.09
CA PRO A 235 5.51 15.46 -18.35
C PRO A 235 4.82 14.97 -19.63
N GLU A 236 4.02 13.89 -19.56
CA GLU A 236 3.29 13.34 -20.71
C GLU A 236 1.95 14.01 -20.96
N LEU A 237 1.55 14.95 -20.08
CA LEU A 237 0.36 15.77 -20.24
C LEU A 237 0.60 16.97 -21.15
N ASP A 238 -0.42 17.41 -21.89
CA ASP A 238 -0.32 18.59 -22.76
C ASP A 238 -0.09 19.89 -21.97
N LYS A 239 -0.82 20.03 -20.83
CA LYS A 239 -0.74 21.18 -19.92
C LYS A 239 -0.55 20.70 -18.48
N PRO A 240 0.67 20.24 -18.10
CA PRO A 240 0.93 19.62 -16.80
C PRO A 240 0.51 20.49 -15.61
N GLN A 241 0.69 21.82 -15.70
CA GLN A 241 0.35 22.78 -14.63
C GLN A 241 -1.12 22.74 -14.20
N THR A 242 -2.03 22.43 -15.13
CA THR A 242 -3.48 22.41 -14.87
C THR A 242 -4.08 21.02 -14.90
N GLN A 243 -3.61 20.18 -15.80
CA GLN A 243 -4.15 18.83 -15.99
C GLN A 243 -3.72 17.88 -14.88
N PHE A 244 -2.48 18.00 -14.37
CA PHE A 244 -1.99 17.11 -13.33
C PHE A 244 -2.76 17.28 -12.01
N PRO A 245 -2.92 18.49 -11.43
CA PRO A 245 -3.71 18.67 -10.21
C PRO A 245 -5.16 18.18 -10.37
N ARG A 246 -5.77 18.40 -11.53
CA ARG A 246 -7.13 17.90 -11.83
C ARG A 246 -7.18 16.37 -11.85
N ALA A 247 -6.17 15.72 -12.44
CA ALA A 247 -6.08 14.27 -12.45
C ALA A 247 -5.93 13.71 -11.03
N MET A 248 -5.07 14.31 -10.21
CA MET A 248 -4.86 13.89 -8.82
C MET A 248 -6.10 14.14 -7.96
N PHE A 249 -6.78 15.27 -8.12
CA PHE A 249 -8.04 15.54 -7.43
C PHE A 249 -9.14 14.54 -7.81
N LEU A 250 -9.25 14.22 -9.09
CA LEU A 250 -10.22 13.22 -9.57
C LEU A 250 -9.88 11.82 -9.03
N ALA A 251 -8.60 11.44 -9.04
CA ALA A 251 -8.15 10.16 -8.46
C ALA A 251 -8.45 10.09 -6.96
N ALA A 252 -8.15 11.17 -6.21
CA ALA A 252 -8.45 11.26 -4.78
C ALA A 252 -9.96 11.17 -4.50
N LEU A 253 -10.79 11.81 -5.31
CA LEU A 253 -12.25 11.75 -5.19
C LEU A 253 -12.78 10.34 -5.44
N ILE A 254 -12.29 9.66 -6.49
CA ILE A 254 -12.66 8.28 -6.81
C ILE A 254 -12.24 7.34 -5.67
N SER A 255 -10.99 7.46 -5.18
CA SER A 255 -10.49 6.63 -4.08
C SER A 255 -11.24 6.90 -2.78
N PHE A 256 -11.45 8.17 -2.43
CA PHE A 256 -12.26 8.57 -1.27
C PHE A 256 -13.67 7.98 -1.33
N GLY A 257 -14.35 8.13 -2.48
CA GLY A 257 -15.71 7.62 -2.66
C GLY A 257 -15.78 6.10 -2.55
N LEU A 258 -14.87 5.37 -3.21
CA LEU A 258 -14.90 3.92 -3.19
C LEU A 258 -14.52 3.34 -1.83
N PHE A 259 -13.51 3.88 -1.17
CA PHE A 259 -13.14 3.44 0.17
C PHE A 259 -14.24 3.76 1.19
N THR A 260 -14.79 4.97 1.17
CA THR A 260 -15.85 5.38 2.08
C THR A 260 -17.11 4.53 1.90
N LEU A 261 -17.61 4.45 0.66
CA LEU A 261 -18.85 3.70 0.38
C LEU A 261 -18.65 2.19 0.52
N GLY A 262 -17.49 1.67 0.14
CA GLY A 262 -17.17 0.26 0.29
C GLY A 262 -17.01 -0.17 1.75
N ALA A 263 -16.30 0.60 2.56
CA ALA A 263 -16.14 0.33 3.98
C ALA A 263 -17.47 0.48 4.73
N LEU A 264 -18.24 1.52 4.39
CA LEU A 264 -19.59 1.73 4.95
C LEU A 264 -20.51 0.56 4.57
N ALA A 265 -20.43 0.04 3.35
CA ALA A 265 -21.20 -1.12 2.93
C ALA A 265 -20.88 -2.37 3.77
N VAL A 266 -19.60 -2.62 4.05
CA VAL A 266 -19.17 -3.70 4.95
C VAL A 266 -19.74 -3.48 6.36
N ALA A 267 -19.61 -2.27 6.92
CA ALA A 267 -20.06 -1.93 8.27
C ALA A 267 -21.60 -1.96 8.44
N ILE A 268 -22.35 -1.66 7.36
CA ILE A 268 -23.82 -1.72 7.37
C ILE A 268 -24.33 -3.16 7.39
N ILE A 269 -23.67 -4.06 6.65
CA ILE A 269 -24.16 -5.41 6.43
C ILE A 269 -23.60 -6.39 7.47
N THR A 270 -22.31 -6.28 7.81
CA THR A 270 -21.61 -7.27 8.61
C THR A 270 -21.55 -6.86 10.07
N PRO A 271 -22.03 -7.71 11.01
CA PRO A 271 -21.87 -7.47 12.43
C PRO A 271 -20.40 -7.27 12.81
N TYR A 272 -20.16 -6.36 13.75
CA TYR A 272 -18.79 -5.93 14.15
C TYR A 272 -17.88 -7.09 14.52
N ASP A 273 -18.38 -8.04 15.29
CA ASP A 273 -17.67 -9.24 15.76
C ASP A 273 -17.28 -10.21 14.62
N GLN A 274 -17.91 -10.07 13.44
CA GLN A 274 -17.64 -10.87 12.25
C GLN A 274 -16.76 -10.14 11.23
N ILE A 275 -16.40 -8.87 11.47
CA ILE A 275 -15.50 -8.12 10.59
C ILE A 275 -14.05 -8.54 10.85
N ASN A 276 -13.57 -9.53 10.10
CA ASN A 276 -12.18 -9.93 10.12
C ASN A 276 -11.37 -9.14 9.07
N LEU A 277 -10.12 -8.76 9.39
CA LEU A 277 -9.29 -7.94 8.50
C LEU A 277 -9.04 -8.54 7.12
N GLN A 278 -8.96 -9.86 7.02
CA GLN A 278 -8.69 -10.54 5.75
C GLN A 278 -9.95 -11.05 5.06
N SER A 279 -10.92 -11.52 5.81
CA SER A 279 -12.10 -12.19 5.26
C SER A 279 -13.40 -11.39 5.36
N GLY A 280 -13.43 -10.27 6.07
CA GLY A 280 -14.66 -9.50 6.33
C GLY A 280 -15.42 -9.09 5.08
N LEU A 281 -14.74 -8.76 3.98
CA LEU A 281 -15.39 -8.49 2.69
C LEU A 281 -16.16 -9.70 2.17
N PHE A 282 -15.61 -10.91 2.30
CA PHE A 282 -16.25 -12.15 1.83
C PHE A 282 -17.41 -12.55 2.73
N THR A 283 -17.29 -12.33 4.05
CA THR A 283 -18.39 -12.47 5.00
C THR A 283 -19.56 -11.56 4.60
N THR A 284 -19.28 -10.31 4.20
CA THR A 284 -20.31 -9.38 3.69
C THR A 284 -21.01 -9.92 2.46
N PHE A 285 -20.26 -10.44 1.47
CA PHE A 285 -20.87 -11.09 0.29
C PHE A 285 -21.74 -12.29 0.69
N GLN A 286 -21.24 -13.12 1.60
CA GLN A 286 -21.96 -14.32 2.02
C GLN A 286 -23.26 -13.97 2.72
N ILE A 287 -23.26 -13.04 3.68
CA ILE A 287 -24.46 -12.61 4.40
C ILE A 287 -25.57 -12.19 3.42
N VAL A 288 -25.25 -11.34 2.44
CA VAL A 288 -26.26 -10.83 1.51
C VAL A 288 -26.72 -11.91 0.53
N PHE A 289 -25.79 -12.64 -0.07
CA PHE A 289 -26.16 -13.63 -1.09
C PHE A 289 -26.91 -14.82 -0.50
N ASP A 290 -26.60 -15.23 0.74
CA ASP A 290 -27.37 -16.28 1.43
C ASP A 290 -28.78 -15.79 1.80
N HIS A 291 -28.90 -14.52 2.25
CA HIS A 291 -30.20 -13.91 2.54
C HIS A 291 -31.12 -13.92 1.31
N TYR A 292 -30.58 -13.64 0.12
CA TYR A 292 -31.35 -13.63 -1.13
C TYR A 292 -31.35 -14.99 -1.87
N HIS A 293 -30.90 -16.07 -1.22
CA HIS A 293 -30.84 -17.43 -1.78
C HIS A 293 -29.99 -17.59 -3.06
N ILE A 294 -28.98 -16.74 -3.23
CA ILE A 294 -28.02 -16.76 -4.33
C ILE A 294 -26.58 -17.00 -3.83
N GLY A 295 -26.41 -17.76 -2.75
CA GLY A 295 -25.13 -18.00 -2.04
C GLY A 295 -23.98 -18.44 -2.94
N TRP A 296 -24.25 -19.15 -4.06
CA TRP A 296 -23.22 -19.53 -5.04
C TRP A 296 -22.44 -18.33 -5.60
N LEU A 297 -23.03 -17.13 -5.57
CA LEU A 297 -22.39 -15.91 -6.09
C LEU A 297 -21.20 -15.47 -5.19
N SER A 298 -21.20 -15.85 -3.90
CA SER A 298 -20.06 -15.64 -3.00
C SER A 298 -18.79 -16.34 -3.53
N ASN A 299 -18.94 -17.55 -4.08
CA ASN A 299 -17.83 -18.29 -4.68
C ASN A 299 -17.28 -17.56 -5.92
N VAL A 300 -18.18 -16.98 -6.73
CA VAL A 300 -17.79 -16.19 -7.91
C VAL A 300 -17.05 -14.92 -7.47
N MET A 301 -17.55 -14.19 -6.46
CA MET A 301 -16.88 -13.01 -5.92
C MET A 301 -15.51 -13.36 -5.36
N GLY A 302 -15.38 -14.48 -4.63
CA GLY A 302 -14.08 -14.99 -4.17
C GLY A 302 -13.09 -15.20 -5.31
N LEU A 303 -13.53 -15.83 -6.42
CA LEU A 303 -12.67 -16.01 -7.61
C LEU A 303 -12.22 -14.67 -8.21
N LEU A 304 -13.15 -13.74 -8.39
CA LEU A 304 -12.86 -12.45 -9.01
C LEU A 304 -11.88 -11.64 -8.16
N VAL A 305 -12.11 -11.57 -6.85
CA VAL A 305 -11.25 -10.83 -5.92
C VAL A 305 -9.86 -11.48 -5.82
N ALA A 306 -9.77 -12.82 -5.79
CA ALA A 306 -8.50 -13.54 -5.83
C ALA A 306 -7.71 -13.18 -7.11
N PHE A 307 -8.39 -13.19 -8.26
CA PHE A 307 -7.77 -12.79 -9.53
C PHE A 307 -7.26 -11.35 -9.50
N GLY A 308 -8.04 -10.42 -8.95
CA GLY A 308 -7.64 -9.03 -8.77
C GLY A 308 -6.40 -8.87 -7.88
N ALA A 309 -6.39 -9.52 -6.72
CA ALA A 309 -5.29 -9.48 -5.78
C ALA A 309 -3.99 -10.05 -6.38
N LEU A 310 -4.06 -11.20 -7.04
CA LEU A 310 -2.90 -11.84 -7.69
C LEU A 310 -2.38 -11.00 -8.88
N ALA A 311 -3.28 -10.41 -9.67
CA ALA A 311 -2.91 -9.49 -10.75
C ALA A 311 -2.20 -8.24 -10.19
N GLY A 312 -2.66 -7.71 -9.04
CA GLY A 312 -1.99 -6.64 -8.31
C GLY A 312 -0.58 -7.02 -7.90
N VAL A 313 -0.38 -8.18 -7.29
CA VAL A 313 0.96 -8.69 -6.93
C VAL A 313 1.89 -8.73 -8.14
N MET A 314 1.44 -9.26 -9.28
CA MET A 314 2.25 -9.31 -10.51
C MET A 314 2.65 -7.92 -11.02
N SER A 315 1.75 -6.94 -10.92
CA SER A 315 2.03 -5.55 -11.29
C SER A 315 3.19 -4.97 -10.47
N TRP A 316 3.18 -5.19 -9.17
CA TRP A 316 4.13 -4.60 -8.24
C TRP A 316 5.48 -5.33 -8.16
N ILE A 317 5.56 -6.64 -8.49
CA ILE A 317 6.82 -7.40 -8.44
C ILE A 317 7.91 -6.74 -9.30
N SER A 318 7.58 -6.23 -10.48
CA SER A 318 8.60 -5.72 -11.43
C SER A 318 8.92 -4.24 -11.24
N GLY A 319 8.00 -3.42 -10.72
CA GLY A 319 8.15 -1.97 -10.64
C GLY A 319 9.30 -1.53 -9.72
N PRO A 320 9.16 -1.67 -8.39
CA PRO A 320 10.18 -1.25 -7.43
C PRO A 320 11.52 -1.98 -7.59
N SER A 321 11.50 -3.26 -7.98
CA SER A 321 12.70 -4.04 -8.24
C SER A 321 13.51 -3.54 -9.44
N ARG A 322 12.87 -2.89 -10.44
CA ARG A 322 13.58 -2.17 -11.51
C ARG A 322 14.28 -0.91 -10.98
N GLY A 323 13.67 -0.18 -10.06
CA GLY A 323 14.32 0.95 -9.41
C GLY A 323 15.61 0.52 -8.69
N LEU A 324 15.57 -0.64 -8.03
CA LEU A 324 16.74 -1.21 -7.38
C LEU A 324 17.81 -1.68 -8.39
N LEU A 325 17.41 -2.25 -9.53
CA LEU A 325 18.33 -2.60 -10.64
C LEU A 325 19.06 -1.35 -11.16
N TRP A 326 18.36 -0.23 -11.29
CA TRP A 326 18.95 1.03 -11.71
C TRP A 326 20.09 1.47 -10.78
N THR A 327 19.88 1.38 -9.46
CA THR A 327 20.93 1.71 -8.50
C THR A 327 22.10 0.72 -8.53
N ALA A 328 21.85 -0.55 -8.84
CA ALA A 328 22.89 -1.54 -9.04
C ALA A 328 23.78 -1.18 -10.25
N GLN A 329 23.17 -0.74 -11.35
CA GLN A 329 23.88 -0.30 -12.55
C GLN A 329 24.73 0.97 -12.30
N GLU A 330 24.30 1.86 -11.40
CA GLU A 330 25.13 2.99 -10.94
C GLU A 330 26.24 2.59 -9.95
N GLY A 331 26.40 1.29 -9.69
CA GLY A 331 27.46 0.76 -8.81
C GLY A 331 27.24 1.01 -7.32
N VAL A 332 25.99 1.18 -6.88
CA VAL A 332 25.63 1.28 -5.46
C VAL A 332 25.48 -0.10 -4.84
N LEU A 333 25.08 -1.08 -5.65
CA LEU A 333 24.84 -2.46 -5.23
C LEU A 333 25.84 -3.42 -5.88
N PRO A 334 26.04 -4.62 -5.29
CA PRO A 334 26.91 -5.64 -5.85
C PRO A 334 26.53 -6.02 -7.28
N CYS A 335 27.54 -6.28 -8.15
CA CYS A 335 27.36 -6.56 -9.56
C CYS A 335 26.45 -7.77 -9.84
N PHE A 336 26.38 -8.76 -8.94
CA PHE A 336 25.51 -9.93 -9.14
C PHE A 336 24.02 -9.56 -9.17
N LEU A 337 23.61 -8.43 -8.57
CA LEU A 337 22.23 -7.91 -8.63
C LEU A 337 21.87 -7.27 -9.97
N GLN A 338 22.86 -7.00 -10.82
CA GLN A 338 22.64 -6.46 -12.15
C GLN A 338 22.19 -7.52 -13.18
N LYS A 339 22.21 -8.81 -12.79
CA LYS A 339 21.89 -9.91 -13.71
C LYS A 339 20.42 -9.83 -14.14
N THR A 340 20.23 -9.73 -15.46
CA THR A 340 18.92 -9.79 -16.11
C THR A 340 18.83 -11.01 -17.01
N ASN A 341 17.60 -11.48 -17.26
CA ASN A 341 17.34 -12.53 -18.24
C ASN A 341 17.21 -11.94 -19.65
N LYS A 342 16.98 -12.81 -20.67
CA LYS A 342 16.77 -12.41 -22.07
C LYS A 342 15.61 -11.43 -22.29
N ASN A 343 14.67 -11.34 -21.35
CA ASN A 343 13.54 -10.43 -21.39
C ASN A 343 13.82 -9.10 -20.64
N GLY A 344 15.05 -8.87 -20.18
CA GLY A 344 15.47 -7.69 -19.44
C GLY A 344 14.96 -7.63 -17.99
N VAL A 345 14.53 -8.76 -17.41
CA VAL A 345 14.00 -8.84 -16.04
C VAL A 345 15.12 -9.18 -15.07
N GLN A 346 15.18 -8.51 -13.93
CA GLN A 346 16.20 -8.59 -12.87
C GLN A 346 16.07 -9.87 -12.02
N VAL A 347 16.66 -10.97 -12.45
CA VAL A 347 16.46 -12.32 -11.88
C VAL A 347 16.92 -12.39 -10.42
N ASN A 348 18.15 -11.97 -10.12
CA ASN A 348 18.71 -12.16 -8.79
C ASN A 348 18.00 -11.30 -7.72
N ILE A 349 17.54 -10.10 -8.09
CA ILE A 349 16.73 -9.26 -7.22
C ILE A 349 15.39 -9.95 -6.90
N LEU A 350 14.73 -10.51 -7.93
CA LEU A 350 13.45 -11.21 -7.73
C LEU A 350 13.59 -12.49 -6.91
N VAL A 351 14.71 -13.22 -7.04
CA VAL A 351 14.96 -14.41 -6.21
C VAL A 351 15.16 -14.02 -4.74
N ILE A 352 15.98 -13.01 -4.45
CA ILE A 352 16.17 -12.52 -3.08
C ILE A 352 14.84 -12.02 -2.51
N GLN A 353 14.08 -11.27 -3.28
CA GLN A 353 12.74 -10.81 -2.93
C GLN A 353 11.85 -12.01 -2.56
N GLY A 354 11.84 -13.07 -3.37
CA GLY A 354 11.07 -14.29 -3.12
C GLY A 354 11.48 -15.02 -1.83
N CYS A 355 12.78 -15.09 -1.52
CA CYS A 355 13.25 -15.65 -0.26
C CYS A 355 12.76 -14.84 0.96
N ILE A 356 12.79 -13.50 0.88
CA ILE A 356 12.32 -12.63 1.96
C ILE A 356 10.79 -12.79 2.12
N VAL A 357 10.03 -12.78 1.01
CA VAL A 357 8.57 -13.00 1.05
C VAL A 357 8.22 -14.37 1.65
N THR A 358 8.99 -15.40 1.31
CA THR A 358 8.82 -16.75 1.91
C THR A 358 8.99 -16.71 3.42
N LEU A 359 10.05 -16.05 3.90
CA LEU A 359 10.31 -15.90 5.34
C LEU A 359 9.17 -15.12 6.02
N LEU A 360 8.74 -14.00 5.43
CA LEU A 360 7.67 -13.17 6.00
C LEU A 360 6.30 -13.85 5.95
N SER A 361 6.00 -14.61 4.90
CA SER A 361 4.75 -15.38 4.80
C SER A 361 4.69 -16.51 5.81
N SER A 362 5.85 -17.01 6.28
CA SER A 362 5.88 -18.04 7.33
C SER A 362 5.38 -17.51 8.69
N LEU A 363 5.28 -16.19 8.88
CA LEU A 363 4.65 -15.59 10.08
C LEU A 363 3.20 -16.05 10.25
N TYR A 364 2.46 -16.25 9.16
CA TYR A 364 1.11 -16.81 9.23
C TYR A 364 1.07 -18.23 9.80
N ILE A 365 2.15 -19.01 9.60
CA ILE A 365 2.24 -20.38 10.09
C ILE A 365 2.61 -20.42 11.57
N VAL A 366 3.41 -19.45 12.03
CA VAL A 366 3.99 -19.43 13.39
C VAL A 366 3.10 -18.67 14.37
N MET A 367 2.35 -17.66 13.90
CA MET A 367 1.47 -16.87 14.75
C MET A 367 0.12 -17.55 14.93
N ASP A 368 -0.44 -17.45 16.14
CA ASP A 368 -1.74 -18.07 16.49
C ASP A 368 -2.93 -17.44 15.77
N ASP A 369 -2.84 -16.15 15.42
CA ASP A 369 -3.91 -15.40 14.78
C ASP A 369 -3.45 -14.78 13.45
N VAL A 370 -4.19 -15.13 12.38
CA VAL A 370 -3.92 -14.68 11.01
C VAL A 370 -4.11 -13.17 10.86
N SER A 371 -5.08 -12.57 11.56
CA SER A 371 -5.33 -11.12 11.50
C SER A 371 -4.22 -10.34 12.19
N VAL A 372 -3.69 -10.86 13.29
CA VAL A 372 -2.55 -10.24 13.99
C VAL A 372 -1.29 -10.30 13.11
N ALA A 373 -1.02 -11.42 12.47
CA ALA A 373 0.09 -11.55 11.51
C ALA A 373 -0.07 -10.58 10.32
N PHE A 374 -1.28 -10.50 9.77
CA PHE A 374 -1.62 -9.57 8.70
C PHE A 374 -1.38 -8.10 9.10
N PHE A 375 -1.84 -7.71 10.31
CA PHE A 375 -1.66 -6.35 10.77
C PHE A 375 -0.21 -6.03 11.08
N LEU A 376 0.54 -6.94 11.69
CA LEU A 376 1.98 -6.80 11.94
C LEU A 376 2.75 -6.53 10.64
N LEU A 377 2.51 -7.33 9.60
CA LEU A 377 3.12 -7.15 8.28
C LEU A 377 2.70 -5.82 7.65
N SER A 378 1.45 -5.42 7.81
CA SER A 378 0.95 -4.13 7.33
C SER A 378 1.65 -2.98 8.06
N ALA A 379 1.80 -3.03 9.37
CA ALA A 379 2.48 -2.01 10.16
C ALA A 379 3.96 -1.86 9.76
N LEU A 380 4.68 -2.98 9.57
CA LEU A 380 6.06 -2.97 9.07
C LEU A 380 6.14 -2.32 7.67
N THR A 381 5.24 -2.68 6.77
CA THR A 381 5.14 -2.09 5.43
C THR A 381 4.99 -0.57 5.52
N VAL A 382 4.00 -0.12 6.31
CA VAL A 382 3.70 1.30 6.52
C VAL A 382 4.91 2.02 7.08
N GLY A 383 5.49 1.53 8.17
CA GLY A 383 6.63 2.18 8.83
C GLY A 383 7.78 2.44 7.86
N LEU A 384 8.14 1.48 7.04
CA LEU A 384 9.20 1.62 6.03
C LEU A 384 8.84 2.63 4.93
N TYR A 385 7.59 2.60 4.48
CA TYR A 385 7.14 3.47 3.41
C TYR A 385 7.00 4.93 3.86
N LEU A 386 6.53 5.17 5.07
CA LEU A 386 6.40 6.51 5.63
C LEU A 386 7.77 7.20 5.75
N VAL A 387 8.84 6.47 6.07
CA VAL A 387 10.21 7.03 6.06
C VAL A 387 10.60 7.48 4.64
N MET A 388 10.30 6.70 3.62
CA MET A 388 10.55 7.10 2.22
C MET A 388 9.77 8.37 1.86
N TYR A 389 8.49 8.48 2.25
CA TYR A 389 7.69 9.70 2.02
C TYR A 389 8.26 10.93 2.75
N MET A 390 8.73 10.78 3.99
CA MET A 390 9.42 11.87 4.70
C MET A 390 10.64 12.35 3.90
N MET A 391 11.45 11.43 3.36
CA MET A 391 12.59 11.77 2.51
C MET A 391 12.15 12.47 1.21
N MET A 392 11.05 12.04 0.59
CA MET A 392 10.49 12.66 -0.62
C MET A 392 10.03 14.10 -0.36
N TYR A 393 9.28 14.36 0.72
CA TYR A 393 8.84 15.70 1.09
C TYR A 393 10.03 16.62 1.40
N ALA A 394 11.00 16.13 2.16
CA ALA A 394 12.22 16.87 2.47
C ALA A 394 13.02 17.20 1.19
N ALA A 395 13.08 16.26 0.24
CA ALA A 395 13.73 16.47 -1.05
C ALA A 395 13.01 17.55 -1.87
N GLY A 396 11.67 17.53 -1.93
CA GLY A 396 10.87 18.54 -2.61
C GLY A 396 11.11 19.94 -2.10
N ILE A 397 11.10 20.11 -0.77
CA ILE A 397 11.39 21.41 -0.11
C ILE A 397 12.82 21.83 -0.42
N ARG A 398 13.83 20.96 -0.18
CA ARG A 398 15.25 21.28 -0.35
C ARG A 398 15.60 21.70 -1.78
N LEU A 399 15.07 21.01 -2.79
CA LEU A 399 15.36 21.28 -4.20
C LEU A 399 14.82 22.62 -4.67
N ARG A 400 13.86 23.23 -4.00
CA ARG A 400 13.42 24.60 -4.27
C ARG A 400 14.50 25.63 -3.97
N TYR A 401 15.38 25.35 -3.00
CA TYR A 401 16.47 26.24 -2.57
C TYR A 401 17.80 25.90 -3.25
N THR A 402 18.14 24.60 -3.36
CA THR A 402 19.43 24.17 -3.91
C THR A 402 19.46 24.18 -5.45
N GLN A 403 18.32 23.99 -6.10
CA GLN A 403 18.21 23.98 -7.57
C GLN A 403 17.00 24.83 -8.05
N PRO A 404 17.02 26.16 -7.80
CA PRO A 404 15.90 27.04 -8.16
C PRO A 404 15.67 27.16 -9.67
N GLY A 405 16.74 27.02 -10.49
CA GLY A 405 16.70 27.05 -11.96
C GLY A 405 16.28 25.74 -12.62
N LEU A 406 15.99 24.67 -11.87
CA LEU A 406 15.57 23.41 -12.42
C LEU A 406 14.20 23.54 -13.13
N THR A 407 14.15 23.11 -14.40
CA THR A 407 12.92 23.15 -15.20
C THR A 407 11.93 22.11 -14.67
N ARG A 408 10.72 22.57 -14.36
CA ARG A 408 9.61 21.74 -13.85
C ARG A 408 8.39 21.94 -14.73
N SER A 409 7.88 20.88 -15.36
CA SER A 409 6.65 20.96 -16.17
C SER A 409 5.43 21.20 -15.28
N TYR A 410 5.46 20.73 -14.05
CA TYR A 410 4.51 21.06 -12.99
C TYR A 410 5.26 21.66 -11.80
N ARG A 411 4.67 22.64 -11.15
CA ARG A 411 5.21 23.30 -9.95
C ARG A 411 4.09 23.52 -8.94
N VAL A 412 4.31 23.09 -7.69
CA VAL A 412 3.34 23.32 -6.60
C VAL A 412 3.07 24.82 -6.48
N PRO A 413 1.79 25.25 -6.53
CA PRO A 413 1.41 26.65 -6.45
C PRO A 413 1.88 27.34 -5.15
N GLY A 414 1.99 28.67 -5.17
CA GLY A 414 2.40 29.46 -4.00
C GLY A 414 3.91 29.57 -3.77
N GLY A 415 4.73 29.22 -4.77
CA GLY A 415 6.19 29.36 -4.68
C GLY A 415 6.80 28.47 -3.59
N ASN A 416 7.82 28.98 -2.88
CA ASN A 416 8.45 28.24 -1.79
C ASN A 416 7.53 28.10 -0.58
N ALA A 417 6.70 29.09 -0.28
CA ALA A 417 5.71 29.01 0.81
C ALA A 417 4.67 27.91 0.54
N GLY A 418 4.19 27.80 -0.71
CA GLY A 418 3.27 26.73 -1.11
C GLY A 418 3.91 25.33 -0.99
N MET A 419 5.19 25.18 -1.36
CA MET A 419 5.91 23.93 -1.19
C MET A 419 6.10 23.59 0.30
N TRP A 420 6.38 24.57 1.16
CA TRP A 420 6.44 24.36 2.61
C TRP A 420 5.08 23.98 3.19
N ALA A 421 4.00 24.63 2.75
CA ALA A 421 2.67 24.28 3.21
C ALA A 421 2.30 22.84 2.81
N VAL A 422 2.39 22.50 1.52
CA VAL A 422 2.02 21.17 1.03
C VAL A 422 2.98 20.08 1.53
N GLY A 423 4.29 20.28 1.35
CA GLY A 423 5.30 19.31 1.76
C GLY A 423 5.44 19.21 3.28
N GLY A 424 5.25 20.32 4.01
CA GLY A 424 5.29 20.35 5.49
C GLY A 424 4.09 19.65 6.11
N ILE A 425 2.87 19.89 5.61
CA ILE A 425 1.67 19.20 6.06
C ILE A 425 1.81 17.70 5.80
N GLY A 426 2.20 17.31 4.58
CA GLY A 426 2.44 15.90 4.24
C GLY A 426 3.51 15.26 5.12
N PHE A 427 4.63 15.95 5.36
CA PHE A 427 5.70 15.46 6.24
C PHE A 427 5.21 15.23 7.67
N LEU A 428 4.48 16.19 8.26
CA LEU A 428 3.97 16.08 9.62
C LEU A 428 2.90 14.99 9.75
N ALA A 429 2.01 14.85 8.77
CA ALA A 429 1.02 13.78 8.75
C ALA A 429 1.69 12.39 8.70
N VAL A 430 2.71 12.25 7.86
CA VAL A 430 3.48 11.01 7.71
C VAL A 430 4.30 10.72 8.97
N LEU A 431 4.94 11.73 9.57
CA LEU A 431 5.69 11.58 10.82
C LEU A 431 4.77 11.14 11.97
N PHE A 432 3.60 11.76 12.09
CA PHE A 432 2.59 11.38 13.08
C PHE A 432 2.17 9.92 12.89
N SER A 433 1.81 9.53 11.67
CA SER A 433 1.40 8.17 11.35
C SER A 433 2.52 7.14 11.55
N PHE A 434 3.78 7.53 11.30
CA PHE A 434 4.95 6.70 11.60
C PHE A 434 5.06 6.40 13.09
N ILE A 435 4.86 7.41 13.95
CA ILE A 435 4.86 7.20 15.41
C ILE A 435 3.72 6.26 15.81
N VAL A 436 2.53 6.46 15.27
CA VAL A 436 1.34 5.64 15.55
C VAL A 436 1.54 4.17 15.17
N THR A 437 2.33 3.88 14.12
CA THR A 437 2.61 2.51 13.66
C THR A 437 3.19 1.58 14.73
N PHE A 438 3.87 2.13 15.74
CA PHE A 438 4.48 1.34 16.82
C PHE A 438 3.52 0.95 17.94
N PHE A 439 2.29 1.41 17.91
CA PHE A 439 1.28 1.08 18.90
C PHE A 439 0.36 -0.02 18.36
N PRO A 440 0.10 -1.08 19.14
CA PRO A 440 -0.85 -2.11 18.75
C PRO A 440 -2.26 -1.54 18.73
N PRO A 441 -3.09 -1.90 17.73
CA PRO A 441 -4.47 -1.43 17.67
C PRO A 441 -5.29 -2.01 18.81
N SER A 442 -6.13 -1.16 19.43
CA SER A 442 -7.06 -1.58 20.49
C SER A 442 -8.14 -2.55 19.97
N GLN A 443 -8.40 -2.54 18.66
CA GLN A 443 -9.41 -3.36 17.99
C GLN A 443 -8.97 -4.82 17.74
N LEU A 444 -7.70 -5.18 17.96
CA LEU A 444 -7.19 -6.52 17.72
C LEU A 444 -6.69 -7.20 18.99
N PRO A 445 -6.94 -8.51 19.15
CA PRO A 445 -6.45 -9.30 20.28
C PRO A 445 -4.96 -9.64 20.10
N VAL A 446 -4.07 -8.63 20.16
CA VAL A 446 -2.62 -8.82 19.92
C VAL A 446 -1.90 -9.60 21.02
N GLY A 447 -2.59 -10.05 22.05
CA GLY A 447 -2.03 -10.78 23.20
C GLY A 447 -1.14 -9.88 24.07
N SER A 448 0.16 -9.76 23.73
CA SER A 448 1.11 -8.89 24.42
C SER A 448 1.40 -7.62 23.62
N PRO A 449 0.92 -6.44 24.04
CA PRO A 449 1.25 -5.16 23.41
C PRO A 449 2.76 -4.91 23.29
N ALA A 450 3.53 -5.30 24.31
CA ALA A 450 4.98 -5.16 24.30
C ALA A 450 5.64 -6.00 23.21
N THR A 451 5.20 -7.24 23.02
CA THR A 451 5.72 -8.13 21.96
C THR A 451 5.45 -7.55 20.58
N TYR A 452 4.24 -7.06 20.33
CA TYR A 452 3.89 -6.39 19.08
C TYR A 452 4.82 -5.19 18.82
N THR A 453 4.92 -4.27 19.79
CA THR A 453 5.76 -3.07 19.66
C THR A 453 7.21 -3.44 19.39
N TRP A 454 7.77 -4.43 20.10
CA TRP A 454 9.13 -4.92 19.87
C TRP A 454 9.34 -5.48 18.47
N LEU A 455 8.39 -6.29 17.98
CA LEU A 455 8.47 -6.85 16.62
C LEU A 455 8.46 -5.75 15.55
N VAL A 456 7.59 -4.75 15.68
CA VAL A 456 7.52 -3.63 14.73
C VAL A 456 8.77 -2.76 14.82
N VAL A 457 9.23 -2.43 16.01
CA VAL A 457 10.46 -1.61 16.23
C VAL A 457 11.67 -2.32 15.67
N VAL A 458 11.91 -3.57 16.07
CA VAL A 458 13.08 -4.34 15.62
C VAL A 458 13.03 -4.59 14.12
N GLY A 459 11.87 -4.99 13.59
CA GLY A 459 11.69 -5.19 12.15
C GLY A 459 11.96 -3.91 11.35
N THR A 460 11.42 -2.78 11.79
CA THR A 460 11.67 -1.48 11.17
C THR A 460 13.16 -1.11 11.22
N LEU A 461 13.82 -1.24 12.37
CA LEU A 461 15.23 -0.92 12.52
C LEU A 461 16.13 -1.83 11.68
N VAL A 462 15.84 -3.13 11.60
CA VAL A 462 16.57 -4.08 10.75
C VAL A 462 16.51 -3.62 9.29
N PHE A 463 15.32 -3.38 8.76
CA PHE A 463 15.19 -2.97 7.36
C PHE A 463 15.72 -1.57 7.07
N LEU A 464 15.58 -0.61 8.01
CA LEU A 464 16.16 0.73 7.88
C LEU A 464 17.70 0.72 7.92
N SER A 465 18.32 -0.18 8.67
CA SER A 465 19.78 -0.28 8.75
C SER A 465 20.42 -0.89 7.51
N MET A 466 19.73 -1.75 6.78
CA MET A 466 20.25 -2.47 5.62
C MET A 466 20.89 -1.58 4.54
N PRO A 467 20.24 -0.49 4.05
CA PRO A 467 20.83 0.35 3.01
C PRO A 467 22.13 1.03 3.48
N PHE A 468 22.25 1.39 4.76
CA PHE A 468 23.48 1.96 5.31
C PHE A 468 24.60 0.91 5.38
N ILE A 469 24.29 -0.30 5.85
CA ILE A 469 25.25 -1.42 5.92
C ILE A 469 25.75 -1.77 4.50
N ILE A 470 24.83 -1.87 3.53
CA ILE A 470 25.17 -2.16 2.14
C ILE A 470 26.06 -1.06 1.54
N SER A 471 25.69 0.21 1.73
CA SER A 471 26.46 1.35 1.24
C SER A 471 27.88 1.34 1.80
N PHE A 472 28.01 1.17 3.12
CA PHE A 472 29.30 1.13 3.78
C PHE A 472 30.19 -0.04 3.30
N ALA A 473 29.62 -1.22 3.13
CA ALA A 473 30.33 -2.38 2.60
C ALA A 473 30.80 -2.18 1.16
N MET A 474 30.00 -1.51 0.33
CA MET A 474 30.37 -1.20 -1.06
C MET A 474 31.47 -0.15 -1.15
N ASP A 475 31.44 0.88 -0.30
CA ASP A 475 32.49 1.93 -0.28
C ASP A 475 33.84 1.37 0.18
N ARG A 476 33.85 0.49 1.19
CA ARG A 476 35.06 -0.22 1.60
C ARG A 476 35.67 -1.07 0.47
N ARG A 477 34.84 -1.79 -0.29
CA ARG A 477 35.33 -2.60 -1.44
C ARG A 477 35.93 -1.72 -2.54
N LYS A 478 35.37 -0.55 -2.81
CA LYS A 478 35.91 0.38 -3.80
C LYS A 478 37.25 0.96 -3.32
N GLY A 479 37.36 1.35 -2.07
CA GLY A 479 38.62 1.82 -1.49
C GLY A 479 39.75 0.78 -1.53
N ALA A 480 39.43 -0.49 -1.24
CA ALA A 480 40.40 -1.59 -1.31
C ALA A 480 40.91 -1.85 -2.75
N ASN A 481 40.05 -1.72 -3.76
CA ASN A 481 40.44 -1.92 -5.18
C ASN A 481 41.29 -0.75 -5.71
N THR A 482 41.12 0.47 -5.23
CA THR A 482 41.95 1.63 -5.63
C THR A 482 43.35 1.62 -5.00
N THR A 483 43.49 1.05 -3.81
CA THR A 483 44.80 0.89 -3.14
C THR A 483 45.58 -0.33 -3.64
N GLY A 484 44.92 -1.33 -4.27
CA GLY A 484 45.58 -2.53 -4.83
C GLY A 484 46.10 -2.38 -6.30
N SER A 485 45.67 -1.35 -7.03
CA SER A 485 46.09 -1.10 -8.42
C SER A 485 47.32 -0.19 -8.54
N GLY A 486 47.92 0.19 -7.43
CA GLY A 486 49.14 1.06 -7.36
C GLY A 486 50.44 0.32 -6.98
N LYS A 487 50.46 -1.01 -7.14
CA LYS A 487 51.69 -1.81 -6.97
C LYS A 487 52.10 -2.50 -8.27
#